data_26e960b72aa34ff8b9ef4e873ff2cae9
#
_entry.id   26e960b72aa34ff8b9ef4e873ff2cae9
#
_cell.length_a   1.000
_cell.length_b   1.000
_cell.length_c   1.000
_cell.angle_alpha   90.00
_cell.angle_beta   90.00
_cell.angle_gamma   90.00
#
_symmetry.space_group_name_H-M   'P 1'
#
loop_
_entity.id
_entity.type
_entity.pdbx_description
1 polymer ?
#
loop_
_entity_poly.entity_id
_entity_poly.type
_entity_poly.pdbx_seq_one_letter_code
_entity_poly.pdbx_strand_id
1 'polypeptide(L)'
;MPLFSFAEILNACEGEFVNVSDFHISVDSVSTDSREKTKNGLFIALSGENFDGHDYLRQAIANGAVLLCIEKAKLAKLPPGVPAILVNSPLRAYQELAHLYRRRFKNLKVIALTGSCGKTSTKETLYAIFAQVYGAEHVLATQGNTNNQIGVPQNMMRLTPEHKVCILEMGTNHFGEIEPIA
;
A
#
# COMPACT_ATOMS: atom_id res chain seq x y z
N MET A 1 2.69 6.08 -16.10
CA MET A 1 2.57 4.61 -16.27
C MET A 1 1.56 4.13 -15.25
N PRO A 2 0.68 3.18 -15.59
CA PRO A 2 -0.21 2.60 -14.62
C PRO A 2 0.57 1.92 -13.50
N LEU A 3 0.05 2.01 -12.27
CA LEU A 3 0.69 1.41 -11.10
C LEU A 3 0.56 -0.12 -11.14
N PHE A 4 -0.65 -0.63 -11.43
CA PHE A 4 -0.93 -2.06 -11.58
C PHE A 4 -1.96 -2.33 -12.67
N SER A 5 -1.80 -3.42 -13.41
CA SER A 5 -2.86 -4.03 -14.20
C SER A 5 -3.80 -4.85 -13.29
N PHE A 6 -5.03 -5.09 -13.76
CA PHE A 6 -5.96 -5.96 -13.01
C PHE A 6 -5.43 -7.40 -12.87
N ALA A 7 -4.70 -7.90 -13.87
CA ALA A 7 -4.07 -9.21 -13.78
C ALA A 7 -3.00 -9.29 -12.66
N GLU A 8 -2.20 -8.24 -12.50
CA GLU A 8 -1.23 -8.17 -11.39
C GLU A 8 -1.93 -8.10 -10.04
N ILE A 9 -3.02 -7.32 -9.93
CA ILE A 9 -3.82 -7.23 -8.69
C ILE A 9 -4.42 -8.59 -8.35
N LEU A 10 -5.03 -9.27 -9.32
CA LEU A 10 -5.63 -10.60 -9.11
C LEU A 10 -4.61 -11.61 -8.58
N ASN A 11 -3.44 -11.67 -9.22
CA ASN A 11 -2.39 -12.61 -8.85
C ASN A 11 -1.77 -12.29 -7.48
N ALA A 12 -1.55 -10.99 -7.17
CA ALA A 12 -0.94 -10.58 -5.89
C ALA A 12 -1.90 -10.74 -4.71
N CYS A 13 -3.19 -10.45 -4.92
CA CYS A 13 -4.16 -10.44 -3.83
C CYS A 13 -4.83 -11.81 -3.59
N GLU A 14 -4.62 -12.80 -4.46
CA GLU A 14 -5.29 -14.12 -4.40
C GLU A 14 -6.81 -13.98 -4.25
N GLY A 15 -7.38 -12.99 -4.96
CA GLY A 15 -8.78 -12.60 -4.83
C GLY A 15 -9.65 -13.12 -5.95
N GLU A 16 -10.90 -12.65 -5.96
CA GLU A 16 -11.90 -12.92 -6.99
C GLU A 16 -12.49 -11.59 -7.46
N PHE A 17 -12.51 -11.32 -8.77
CA PHE A 17 -13.16 -10.15 -9.32
C PHE A 17 -14.68 -10.32 -9.41
N VAL A 18 -15.40 -9.24 -9.06
CA VAL A 18 -16.84 -9.11 -9.26
C VAL A 18 -17.14 -7.81 -10.02
N ASN A 19 -18.14 -7.84 -10.88
CA ASN A 19 -18.58 -6.71 -11.71
C ASN A 19 -17.46 -6.15 -12.61
N VAL A 20 -16.46 -6.94 -12.95
CA VAL A 20 -15.37 -6.57 -13.87
C VAL A 20 -15.68 -7.16 -15.24
N SER A 21 -15.88 -6.30 -16.23
CA SER A 21 -16.14 -6.70 -17.63
C SER A 21 -14.91 -6.60 -18.53
N ASP A 22 -13.93 -5.78 -18.15
CA ASP A 22 -12.69 -5.56 -18.88
C ASP A 22 -11.46 -5.73 -17.98
N PHE A 23 -10.64 -6.73 -18.28
CA PHE A 23 -9.41 -7.04 -17.55
C PHE A 23 -8.18 -6.28 -18.09
N HIS A 24 -8.32 -5.50 -19.16
CA HIS A 24 -7.24 -4.66 -19.69
C HIS A 24 -7.12 -3.31 -18.99
N ILE A 25 -8.04 -3.02 -18.07
CA ILE A 25 -7.98 -1.81 -17.24
C ILE A 25 -6.82 -1.93 -16.25
N SER A 26 -6.26 -0.79 -15.90
CA SER A 26 -5.20 -0.65 -14.92
C SER A 26 -5.55 0.43 -13.91
N VAL A 27 -4.90 0.38 -12.74
CA VAL A 27 -5.00 1.42 -11.73
C VAL A 27 -3.73 2.27 -11.70
N ASP A 28 -3.91 3.57 -11.47
CA ASP A 28 -2.81 4.54 -11.44
C ASP A 28 -2.37 4.88 -10.00
N SER A 29 -3.18 4.50 -9.02
CA SER A 29 -2.91 4.75 -7.59
C SER A 29 -3.57 3.70 -6.71
N VAL A 30 -3.04 3.54 -5.50
CA VAL A 30 -3.63 2.71 -4.43
C VAL A 30 -3.81 3.60 -3.21
N SER A 31 -5.00 3.60 -2.62
CA SER A 31 -5.30 4.36 -1.41
C SER A 31 -6.08 3.53 -0.39
N THR A 32 -5.84 3.79 0.88
CA THR A 32 -6.63 3.29 2.02
C THR A 32 -7.49 4.38 2.65
N ASP A 33 -7.39 5.63 2.17
CA ASP A 33 -8.17 6.77 2.63
C ASP A 33 -9.23 7.13 1.57
N SER A 34 -10.50 6.92 1.90
CA SER A 34 -11.63 7.21 1.01
C SER A 34 -11.80 8.70 0.66
N ARG A 35 -11.15 9.61 1.40
CA ARG A 35 -11.18 11.06 1.19
C ARG A 35 -10.17 11.52 0.14
N GLU A 36 -9.18 10.69 -0.14
CA GLU A 36 -8.13 10.99 -1.11
C GLU A 36 -8.71 11.02 -2.52
N LYS A 37 -8.46 12.11 -3.24
CA LYS A 37 -8.84 12.20 -4.65
C LYS A 37 -7.83 11.43 -5.49
N THR A 38 -8.29 10.40 -6.15
CA THR A 38 -7.50 9.55 -7.02
C THR A 38 -7.97 9.67 -8.47
N LYS A 39 -7.10 9.31 -9.39
CA LYS A 39 -7.48 9.09 -10.80
C LYS A 39 -7.22 7.62 -11.09
N ASN A 40 -8.26 6.90 -11.52
CA ASN A 40 -8.18 5.45 -11.73
C ASN A 40 -7.60 4.71 -10.51
N GLY A 41 -8.12 5.00 -9.30
CA GLY A 41 -7.58 4.46 -8.05
C GLY A 41 -8.10 3.06 -7.73
N LEU A 42 -7.25 2.28 -7.05
CA LEU A 42 -7.67 1.12 -6.25
C LEU A 42 -7.86 1.60 -4.81
N PHE A 43 -9.08 1.49 -4.29
CA PHE A 43 -9.34 1.73 -2.88
C PHE A 43 -9.32 0.41 -2.11
N ILE A 44 -8.53 0.33 -1.05
CA ILE A 44 -8.45 -0.83 -0.16
C ILE A 44 -9.21 -0.55 1.12
N ALA A 45 -10.33 -1.25 1.32
CA ALA A 45 -11.20 -1.08 2.47
C ALA A 45 -10.62 -1.82 3.69
N LEU A 46 -9.78 -1.14 4.46
CA LEU A 46 -9.24 -1.67 5.71
C LEU A 46 -10.27 -1.60 6.85
N SER A 47 -10.21 -2.56 7.76
CA SER A 47 -10.99 -2.56 9.01
C SER A 47 -10.04 -2.50 10.20
N GLY A 48 -10.39 -1.70 11.19
CA GLY A 48 -9.73 -1.60 12.48
C GLY A 48 -10.75 -1.70 13.62
N GLU A 49 -10.31 -1.57 14.85
CA GLU A 49 -11.17 -1.69 16.04
C GLU A 49 -12.33 -0.69 16.06
N ASN A 50 -12.08 0.56 15.63
CA ASN A 50 -13.05 1.66 15.69
C ASN A 50 -13.44 2.19 14.31
N PHE A 51 -13.03 1.54 13.23
CA PHE A 51 -13.20 2.03 11.87
C PHE A 51 -13.37 0.87 10.89
N ASP A 52 -14.33 1.02 9.96
CA ASP A 52 -14.52 0.07 8.86
C ASP A 52 -14.52 0.82 7.51
N GLY A 53 -13.46 0.65 6.72
CA GLY A 53 -13.33 1.24 5.38
C GLY A 53 -14.45 0.85 4.43
N HIS A 54 -15.14 -0.29 4.68
CA HIS A 54 -16.27 -0.72 3.87
C HIS A 54 -17.52 0.18 4.01
N ASP A 55 -17.58 1.04 5.02
CA ASP A 55 -18.66 2.01 5.16
C ASP A 55 -18.47 3.23 4.23
N TYR A 56 -17.27 3.38 3.65
CA TYR A 56 -16.88 4.52 2.85
C TYR A 56 -16.67 4.21 1.35
N LEU A 57 -17.14 3.04 0.87
CA LEU A 57 -16.95 2.63 -0.53
C LEU A 57 -17.52 3.65 -1.52
N ARG A 58 -18.72 4.20 -1.26
CA ARG A 58 -19.32 5.24 -2.10
C ARG A 58 -18.50 6.53 -2.16
N GLN A 59 -17.88 6.91 -1.05
CA GLN A 59 -17.00 8.07 -0.99
C GLN A 59 -15.73 7.84 -1.81
N ALA A 60 -15.10 6.68 -1.68
CA ALA A 60 -13.93 6.32 -2.48
C ALA A 60 -14.22 6.37 -3.98
N ILE A 61 -15.38 5.85 -4.43
CA ILE A 61 -15.83 5.91 -5.83
C ILE A 61 -15.98 7.36 -6.26
N ALA A 62 -16.68 8.19 -5.47
CA ALA A 62 -16.89 9.62 -5.76
C ALA A 62 -15.54 10.39 -5.87
N ASN A 63 -14.51 9.91 -5.19
CA ASN A 63 -13.16 10.47 -5.23
C ASN A 63 -12.23 9.80 -6.28
N GLY A 64 -12.77 8.97 -7.19
CA GLY A 64 -12.07 8.48 -8.38
C GLY A 64 -11.51 7.06 -8.27
N ALA A 65 -11.91 6.27 -7.26
CA ALA A 65 -11.63 4.84 -7.24
C ALA A 65 -12.45 4.13 -8.34
N VAL A 66 -11.77 3.35 -9.18
CA VAL A 66 -12.37 2.54 -10.26
C VAL A 66 -12.44 1.06 -9.90
N LEU A 67 -11.69 0.66 -8.87
CA LEU A 67 -11.68 -0.70 -8.34
C LEU A 67 -11.66 -0.64 -6.81
N LEU A 68 -12.43 -1.49 -6.16
CA LEU A 68 -12.46 -1.63 -4.72
C LEU A 68 -11.85 -2.97 -4.30
N CYS A 69 -10.99 -2.98 -3.29
CA CYS A 69 -10.55 -4.20 -2.62
C CYS A 69 -11.30 -4.34 -1.30
N ILE A 70 -12.15 -5.36 -1.20
CA ILE A 70 -13.04 -5.56 -0.05
C ILE A 70 -12.93 -6.99 0.49
N GLU A 71 -13.26 -7.15 1.76
CA GLU A 71 -13.34 -8.44 2.40
C GLU A 71 -14.53 -9.24 1.86
N LYS A 72 -14.35 -10.54 1.51
CA LYS A 72 -15.40 -11.42 1.01
C LYS A 72 -16.63 -11.44 1.92
N ALA A 73 -16.43 -11.47 3.24
CA ALA A 73 -17.50 -11.47 4.22
C ALA A 73 -18.37 -10.19 4.20
N LYS A 74 -17.85 -9.12 3.59
CA LYS A 74 -18.54 -7.82 3.51
C LYS A 74 -19.09 -7.49 2.11
N LEU A 75 -19.22 -8.48 1.25
CA LEU A 75 -19.75 -8.31 -0.11
C LEU A 75 -21.11 -7.58 -0.14
N ALA A 76 -21.95 -7.78 0.87
CA ALA A 76 -23.26 -7.08 0.97
C ALA A 76 -23.13 -5.55 1.08
N LYS A 77 -21.97 -4.99 1.44
CA LYS A 77 -21.71 -3.54 1.45
C LYS A 77 -21.32 -2.98 0.08
N LEU A 78 -20.97 -3.84 -0.89
CA LEU A 78 -20.59 -3.42 -2.24
C LEU A 78 -21.77 -2.77 -2.96
N PRO A 79 -21.63 -1.53 -3.46
CA PRO A 79 -22.68 -0.94 -4.28
C PRO A 79 -22.91 -1.74 -5.58
N PRO A 80 -24.16 -1.87 -6.05
CA PRO A 80 -24.48 -2.65 -7.25
C PRO A 80 -23.68 -2.17 -8.49
N GLY A 81 -23.13 -3.13 -9.23
CA GLY A 81 -22.44 -2.87 -10.50
C GLY A 81 -21.03 -2.27 -10.36
N VAL A 82 -20.54 -2.03 -9.14
CA VAL A 82 -19.21 -1.46 -8.92
C VAL A 82 -18.13 -2.56 -9.01
N PRO A 83 -17.07 -2.36 -9.81
CA PRO A 83 -15.95 -3.29 -9.89
C PRO A 83 -15.25 -3.47 -8.55
N ALA A 84 -15.04 -4.72 -8.14
CA ALA A 84 -14.29 -5.02 -6.92
C ALA A 84 -13.48 -6.31 -7.05
N ILE A 85 -12.43 -6.41 -6.24
CA ILE A 85 -11.74 -7.65 -5.92
C ILE A 85 -12.10 -8.06 -4.49
N LEU A 86 -12.60 -9.27 -4.36
CA LEU A 86 -12.97 -9.89 -3.08
C LEU A 86 -11.77 -10.67 -2.56
N VAL A 87 -11.33 -10.35 -1.35
CA VAL A 87 -10.19 -10.98 -0.69
C VAL A 87 -10.55 -11.47 0.71
N ASN A 88 -9.75 -12.37 1.27
CA ASN A 88 -9.94 -12.80 2.66
C ASN A 88 -9.47 -11.71 3.64
N SER A 89 -8.41 -10.97 3.29
CA SER A 89 -7.84 -9.88 4.10
C SER A 89 -7.40 -8.73 3.20
N PRO A 90 -8.10 -7.58 3.21
CA PRO A 90 -7.66 -6.40 2.50
C PRO A 90 -6.27 -5.89 2.95
N LEU A 91 -5.93 -6.05 4.23
CA LEU A 91 -4.61 -5.70 4.75
C LEU A 91 -3.51 -6.55 4.08
N ARG A 92 -3.71 -7.87 4.02
CA ARG A 92 -2.76 -8.77 3.35
C ARG A 92 -2.64 -8.45 1.86
N ALA A 93 -3.76 -8.21 1.19
CA ALA A 93 -3.77 -7.77 -0.21
C ALA A 93 -2.94 -6.49 -0.43
N TYR A 94 -3.06 -5.51 0.47
CA TYR A 94 -2.27 -4.28 0.42
C TYR A 94 -0.76 -4.55 0.57
N GLN A 95 -0.38 -5.40 1.50
CA GLN A 95 1.01 -5.80 1.73
C GLN A 95 1.60 -6.51 0.50
N GLU A 96 0.86 -7.47 -0.09
CA GLU A 96 1.30 -8.17 -1.30
C GLU A 96 1.45 -7.26 -2.52
N LEU A 97 0.55 -6.28 -2.68
CA LEU A 97 0.71 -5.25 -3.71
C LEU A 97 1.96 -4.40 -3.48
N ALA A 98 2.27 -4.05 -2.24
CA ALA A 98 3.49 -3.32 -1.91
C ALA A 98 4.75 -4.15 -2.20
N HIS A 99 4.75 -5.44 -1.87
CA HIS A 99 5.82 -6.37 -2.23
C HIS A 99 5.99 -6.49 -3.75
N LEU A 100 4.89 -6.65 -4.48
CA LEU A 100 4.93 -6.70 -5.95
C LEU A 100 5.53 -5.40 -6.52
N TYR A 101 5.09 -4.25 -6.02
CA TYR A 101 5.59 -2.96 -6.46
C TYR A 101 7.08 -2.78 -6.17
N ARG A 102 7.52 -3.13 -4.94
CA ARG A 102 8.92 -3.08 -4.52
C ARG A 102 9.83 -3.91 -5.45
N ARG A 103 9.39 -5.07 -5.91
CA ARG A 103 10.17 -5.97 -6.78
C ARG A 103 10.50 -5.38 -8.16
N ARG A 104 9.83 -4.31 -8.58
CA ARG A 104 10.12 -3.59 -9.82
C ARG A 104 11.42 -2.79 -9.75
N PHE A 105 11.86 -2.44 -8.53
CA PHE A 105 13.04 -1.63 -8.27
C PHE A 105 14.26 -2.51 -7.92
N LYS A 106 14.81 -3.21 -8.94
CA LYS A 106 15.87 -4.20 -8.75
C LYS A 106 17.15 -3.63 -8.14
N ASN A 107 17.49 -2.38 -8.43
CA ASN A 107 18.72 -1.71 -8.00
C ASN A 107 18.54 -0.88 -6.72
N LEU A 108 17.32 -0.82 -6.16
CA LEU A 108 17.03 -0.10 -4.93
C LEU A 108 17.66 -0.79 -3.73
N LYS A 109 18.44 -0.05 -2.95
CA LYS A 109 18.95 -0.51 -1.65
C LYS A 109 17.87 -0.25 -0.60
N VAL A 110 17.40 -1.30 0.07
CA VAL A 110 16.44 -1.17 1.17
C VAL A 110 17.15 -1.43 2.47
N ILE A 111 16.96 -0.52 3.42
CA ILE A 111 17.45 -0.62 4.81
C ILE A 111 16.21 -0.62 5.69
N ALA A 112 15.98 -1.72 6.39
CA ALA A 112 14.89 -1.86 7.34
C ALA A 112 15.41 -1.75 8.77
N LEU A 113 14.73 -0.98 9.61
CA LEU A 113 15.08 -0.71 10.99
C LEU A 113 13.94 -1.13 11.91
N THR A 114 14.25 -1.99 12.86
CA THR A 114 13.34 -2.30 13.97
C THR A 114 14.09 -2.26 15.30
N GLY A 115 13.40 -2.30 16.41
CA GLY A 115 13.97 -2.26 17.76
C GLY A 115 13.07 -1.53 18.74
N SER A 116 13.36 -1.66 20.03
CA SER A 116 12.55 -1.06 21.11
C SER A 116 12.74 0.46 21.19
N CYS A 117 13.93 0.97 20.90
CA CYS A 117 14.25 2.41 20.92
C CYS A 117 15.27 2.78 19.84
N GLY A 118 15.40 4.08 19.54
CA GLY A 118 16.40 4.61 18.63
C GLY A 118 16.09 4.45 17.13
N LYS A 119 15.01 3.79 16.74
CA LYS A 119 14.63 3.58 15.33
C LYS A 119 14.59 4.89 14.53
N THR A 120 13.84 5.86 15.00
CA THR A 120 13.65 7.16 14.31
C THR A 120 14.97 7.93 14.23
N SER A 121 15.76 7.98 15.32
CA SER A 121 17.05 8.67 15.31
C SER A 121 18.03 8.00 14.33
N THR A 122 18.06 6.67 14.28
CA THR A 122 18.90 5.92 13.33
C THR A 122 18.43 6.16 11.90
N LYS A 123 17.13 6.16 11.65
CA LYS A 123 16.52 6.46 10.34
C LYS A 123 16.93 7.86 9.85
N GLU A 124 16.81 8.88 10.70
CA GLU A 124 17.17 10.27 10.36
C GLU A 124 18.68 10.41 10.08
N THR A 125 19.52 9.73 10.87
CA THR A 125 20.97 9.72 10.63
C THR A 125 21.33 9.09 9.30
N LEU A 126 20.75 7.92 8.98
CA LEU A 126 20.95 7.26 7.70
C LEU A 126 20.41 8.10 6.54
N TYR A 127 19.24 8.72 6.70
CA TYR A 127 18.70 9.63 5.69
C TYR A 127 19.67 10.77 5.39
N ALA A 128 20.21 11.43 6.43
CA ALA A 128 21.15 12.54 6.25
C ALA A 128 22.42 12.09 5.49
N ILE A 129 22.99 10.91 5.85
CA ILE A 129 24.16 10.36 5.19
C ILE A 129 23.87 10.06 3.72
N PHE A 130 22.78 9.33 3.43
CA PHE A 130 22.48 8.94 2.04
C PHE A 130 22.00 10.12 1.19
N ALA A 131 21.30 11.08 1.78
CA ALA A 131 20.92 12.32 1.09
C ALA A 131 22.15 13.15 0.68
N GLN A 132 23.19 13.18 1.51
CA GLN A 132 24.46 13.82 1.17
C GLN A 132 25.19 13.11 0.01
N VAL A 133 25.10 11.78 -0.06
CA VAL A 133 25.80 10.97 -1.08
C VAL A 133 25.06 10.94 -2.41
N TYR A 134 23.73 10.81 -2.38
CA TYR A 134 22.91 10.56 -3.59
C TYR A 134 22.01 11.72 -4.00
N GLY A 135 21.79 12.71 -3.13
CA GLY A 135 20.74 13.71 -3.25
C GLY A 135 19.48 13.29 -2.49
N ALA A 136 18.83 14.24 -1.82
CA ALA A 136 17.64 13.99 -1.01
C ALA A 136 16.47 13.39 -1.81
N GLU A 137 16.35 13.78 -3.08
CA GLU A 137 15.34 13.30 -4.02
C GLU A 137 15.51 11.82 -4.40
N HIS A 138 16.67 11.23 -4.14
CA HIS A 138 16.98 9.83 -4.41
C HIS A 138 16.86 8.92 -3.19
N VAL A 139 16.46 9.47 -2.04
CA VAL A 139 16.34 8.73 -0.79
C VAL A 139 14.92 8.79 -0.28
N LEU A 140 14.23 7.65 -0.28
CA LEU A 140 12.94 7.51 0.39
C LEU A 140 13.18 7.10 1.84
N ALA A 141 12.49 7.73 2.79
CA ALA A 141 12.46 7.29 4.19
C ALA A 141 11.03 7.29 4.73
N THR A 142 10.80 6.44 5.73
CA THR A 142 9.51 6.44 6.48
C THR A 142 9.21 7.83 7.00
N GLN A 143 8.01 8.33 6.70
CA GLN A 143 7.53 9.62 7.16
C GLN A 143 6.68 9.50 8.42
N GLY A 144 6.94 10.37 9.39
CA GLY A 144 6.20 10.37 10.65
C GLY A 144 6.19 9.00 11.33
N ASN A 145 5.03 8.59 11.84
CA ASN A 145 4.82 7.30 12.51
C ASN A 145 4.21 6.22 11.59
N THR A 146 4.42 6.32 10.25
CA THR A 146 3.90 5.34 9.29
C THR A 146 4.80 4.10 9.22
N ASN A 147 5.00 3.46 10.36
CA ASN A 147 5.95 2.36 10.57
C ASN A 147 5.28 1.02 10.91
N ASN A 148 3.95 0.93 10.84
CA ASN A 148 3.17 -0.25 11.14
C ASN A 148 2.77 -1.03 9.87
N GLN A 149 1.93 -2.06 10.03
CA GLN A 149 1.45 -2.95 8.97
C GLN A 149 0.74 -2.24 7.79
N ILE A 150 0.26 -1.01 7.99
CA ILE A 150 -0.37 -0.18 6.96
C ILE A 150 0.63 0.85 6.42
N GLY A 151 1.39 1.47 7.31
CA GLY A 151 2.31 2.55 6.98
C GLY A 151 3.52 2.11 6.16
N VAL A 152 4.05 0.89 6.41
CA VAL A 152 5.17 0.36 5.62
C VAL A 152 4.77 0.14 4.15
N PRO A 153 3.66 -0.55 3.83
CA PRO A 153 3.12 -0.60 2.46
C PRO A 153 2.88 0.78 1.85
N GLN A 154 2.33 1.72 2.63
CA GLN A 154 2.10 3.09 2.16
C GLN A 154 3.41 3.79 1.74
N ASN A 155 4.47 3.64 2.51
CA ASN A 155 5.78 4.18 2.13
C ASN A 155 6.33 3.50 0.87
N MET A 156 6.16 2.18 0.72
CA MET A 156 6.58 1.45 -0.48
C MET A 156 5.87 1.94 -1.74
N MET A 157 4.59 2.29 -1.68
CA MET A 157 3.84 2.83 -2.82
C MET A 157 4.33 4.21 -3.28
N ARG A 158 5.17 4.89 -2.50
CA ARG A 158 5.81 6.16 -2.86
C ARG A 158 7.12 6.00 -3.62
N LEU A 159 7.58 4.78 -3.84
CA LEU A 159 8.79 4.54 -4.63
C LEU A 159 8.62 5.05 -6.06
N THR A 160 9.70 5.64 -6.57
CA THR A 160 9.83 6.07 -7.96
C THR A 160 11.13 5.52 -8.56
N PRO A 161 11.29 5.50 -9.88
CA PRO A 161 12.52 5.04 -10.53
C PRO A 161 13.78 5.81 -10.14
N GLU A 162 13.63 7.04 -9.65
CA GLU A 162 14.72 7.91 -9.23
C GLU A 162 15.32 7.51 -7.88
N HIS A 163 14.56 6.79 -7.03
CA HIS A 163 15.05 6.38 -5.73
C HIS A 163 16.15 5.33 -5.82
N LYS A 164 17.24 5.56 -5.11
CA LYS A 164 18.42 4.67 -5.00
C LYS A 164 18.46 3.95 -3.65
N VAL A 165 17.92 4.60 -2.61
CA VAL A 165 17.88 4.08 -1.24
C VAL A 165 16.47 4.26 -0.68
N CYS A 166 15.99 3.24 0.05
CA CYS A 166 14.75 3.29 0.82
C CYS A 166 15.06 2.89 2.26
N ILE A 167 14.73 3.74 3.22
CA ILE A 167 14.97 3.53 4.65
C ILE A 167 13.63 3.37 5.33
N LEU A 168 13.32 2.16 5.79
CA LEU A 168 12.06 1.83 6.42
C LEU A 168 12.22 1.63 7.91
N GLU A 169 11.50 2.44 8.67
CA GLU A 169 11.27 2.18 10.09
C GLU A 169 10.10 1.20 10.21
N MET A 170 10.31 0.08 10.91
CA MET A 170 9.31 -0.95 11.17
C MET A 170 9.05 -1.03 12.66
N GLY A 171 7.85 -0.61 13.07
CA GLY A 171 7.35 -0.72 14.43
C GLY A 171 6.37 -1.87 14.55
N THR A 172 6.35 -2.55 15.69
CA THR A 172 5.40 -3.59 16.01
C THR A 172 4.81 -3.38 17.40
N ASN A 173 3.56 -3.78 17.56
CA ASN A 173 2.88 -3.86 18.84
C ASN A 173 2.66 -5.34 19.26
N HIS A 174 2.71 -6.27 18.30
CA HIS A 174 2.46 -7.69 18.52
C HIS A 174 3.51 -8.56 17.83
N PHE A 175 3.65 -9.78 18.34
CA PHE A 175 4.52 -10.80 17.76
C PHE A 175 4.06 -11.16 16.33
N GLY A 176 5.02 -11.34 15.41
CA GLY A 176 4.74 -11.77 14.02
C GLY A 176 4.39 -10.66 13.04
N GLU A 177 4.37 -9.38 13.45
CA GLU A 177 3.99 -8.26 12.56
C GLU A 177 5.10 -7.81 11.59
N ILE A 178 6.37 -8.16 11.86
CA ILE A 178 7.50 -7.76 10.99
C ILE A 178 7.52 -8.58 9.71
N GLU A 179 7.38 -9.90 9.81
CA GLU A 179 7.49 -10.80 8.66
C GLU A 179 6.60 -10.40 7.47
N PRO A 180 5.30 -10.02 7.65
CA PRO A 180 4.45 -9.62 6.54
C PRO A 180 4.82 -8.29 5.88
N ILE A 181 5.67 -7.48 6.50
CA ILE A 181 6.05 -6.14 6.00
C ILE A 181 7.54 -6.02 5.65
N ALA A 182 8.33 -7.06 5.89
CA ALA A 182 9.76 -7.15 5.54
C ALA A 182 9.92 -7.77 4.15
#